data_7efd170e85b3b19b1876e39f2041a0c0
#
_entry.id   7efd170e85b3b19b1876e39f2041a0c0
#
_cell.length_a   1.000
_cell.length_b   1.000
_cell.length_c   1.000
_cell.angle_alpha   90.00
_cell.angle_beta   90.00
_cell.angle_gamma   90.00
#
_symmetry.space_group_name_H-M   'P 1'
#
loop_
_entity.id
_entity.type
_entity.pdbx_description
1 polymer ?
#
loop_
_entity_poly.entity_id
_entity_poly.type
_entity_poly.pdbx_seq_one_letter_code
_entity_poly.pdbx_strand_id
1 'polypeptide(L)'
;MNIPVIATNTIKNPDFAEQMLEEGVCDFVGLGRSQFADPEFMKKAKEGRPDEIRQCIGCMFCRERLIPMDMPVMCSVNPRLGCEYIYKEYKKNGNGRPAAVIGGGLREWKLQEFLLQEALT
;
A
#
# COMPACT_ATOMS: atom_id res chain seq x y z
N MET A 1 30.86 -18.40 5.69
CA MET A 1 29.67 -18.82 6.47
C MET A 1 28.48 -18.58 5.57
N ASN A 2 27.77 -19.65 5.14
CA ASN A 2 26.60 -19.50 4.22
C ASN A 2 25.33 -19.39 5.05
N ILE A 3 25.10 -18.22 5.63
CA ILE A 3 23.85 -17.89 6.32
C ILE A 3 23.06 -16.99 5.41
N PRO A 4 21.80 -17.33 5.07
CA PRO A 4 20.94 -16.47 4.26
C PRO A 4 20.71 -15.11 4.93
N VAL A 5 20.81 -14.04 4.17
CA VAL A 5 20.66 -12.67 4.61
C VAL A 5 19.33 -12.11 4.11
N ILE A 6 18.54 -11.55 5.00
CA ILE A 6 17.30 -10.84 4.66
C ILE A 6 17.54 -9.34 4.83
N ALA A 7 17.55 -8.60 3.74
CA ALA A 7 17.58 -7.14 3.80
C ALA A 7 16.20 -6.57 4.13
N THR A 8 16.17 -5.66 5.09
CA THR A 8 14.93 -5.00 5.51
C THR A 8 15.14 -3.49 5.59
N ASN A 9 14.04 -2.77 5.78
CA ASN A 9 14.00 -1.33 5.97
C ASN A 9 14.13 -0.50 4.68
N THR A 10 13.23 0.45 4.57
CA THR A 10 13.20 1.51 3.54
C THR A 10 13.11 1.02 2.07
N ILE A 11 12.83 -0.26 1.84
CA ILE A 11 12.62 -0.81 0.50
C ILE A 11 11.20 -0.43 0.06
N LYS A 12 11.11 0.51 -0.89
CA LYS A 12 9.85 1.11 -1.33
C LYS A 12 9.54 0.85 -2.81
N ASN A 13 10.56 0.46 -3.58
CA ASN A 13 10.46 0.22 -5.01
C ASN A 13 10.88 -1.23 -5.31
N PRO A 14 10.11 -1.96 -6.15
CA PRO A 14 10.49 -3.31 -6.58
C PRO A 14 11.83 -3.36 -7.30
N ASP A 15 12.14 -2.38 -8.17
CA ASP A 15 13.40 -2.36 -8.93
C ASP A 15 14.62 -2.28 -7.99
N PHE A 16 14.52 -1.49 -6.92
CA PHE A 16 15.57 -1.44 -5.90
C PHE A 16 15.72 -2.76 -5.15
N ALA A 17 14.60 -3.44 -4.87
CA ALA A 17 14.61 -4.76 -4.24
C ALA A 17 15.30 -5.80 -5.14
N GLU A 18 14.97 -5.80 -6.43
CA GLU A 18 15.56 -6.69 -7.42
C GLU A 18 17.07 -6.43 -7.58
N GLN A 19 17.47 -5.18 -7.69
CA GLN A 19 18.88 -4.79 -7.76
C GLN A 19 19.68 -5.35 -6.58
N MET A 20 19.18 -5.28 -5.36
CA MET A 20 19.87 -5.82 -4.17
C MET A 20 20.06 -7.34 -4.26
N LEU A 21 19.10 -8.06 -4.83
CA LEU A 21 19.19 -9.51 -5.05
C LEU A 21 20.18 -9.84 -6.16
N GLU A 22 20.15 -9.13 -7.29
CA GLU A 22 21.05 -9.32 -8.43
C GLU A 22 22.51 -9.02 -8.06
N GLU A 23 22.76 -7.99 -7.29
CA GLU A 23 24.09 -7.61 -6.80
C GLU A 23 24.60 -8.53 -5.67
N GLY A 24 23.79 -9.49 -5.21
CA GLY A 24 24.14 -10.43 -4.14
C GLY A 24 24.33 -9.77 -2.77
N VAL A 25 23.73 -8.59 -2.57
CA VAL A 25 23.75 -7.87 -1.26
C VAL A 25 22.96 -8.65 -0.21
N CYS A 26 21.92 -9.35 -0.63
CA CYS A 26 21.08 -10.18 0.23
C CYS A 26 20.48 -11.34 -0.56
N ASP A 27 20.03 -12.36 0.16
CA ASP A 27 19.32 -13.52 -0.42
C ASP A 27 17.82 -13.30 -0.49
N PHE A 28 17.28 -12.48 0.40
CA PHE A 28 15.86 -12.15 0.52
C PHE A 28 15.63 -10.70 0.87
N VAL A 29 14.47 -10.20 0.49
CA VAL A 29 14.00 -8.84 0.84
C VAL A 29 12.78 -8.92 1.74
N GLY A 30 12.83 -8.23 2.89
CA GLY A 30 11.74 -8.13 3.85
C GLY A 30 11.01 -6.79 3.72
N LEU A 31 9.71 -6.83 3.43
CA LEU A 31 8.86 -5.66 3.28
C LEU A 31 7.91 -5.52 4.48
N GLY A 32 8.02 -4.42 5.21
CA GLY A 32 7.08 -4.08 6.30
C GLY A 32 6.16 -2.93 5.90
N ARG A 33 6.60 -1.70 6.10
CA ARG A 33 5.80 -0.49 5.84
C ARG A 33 5.33 -0.33 4.39
N SER A 34 6.07 -0.88 3.44
CA SER A 34 5.67 -0.90 2.02
C SER A 34 4.41 -1.75 1.81
N GLN A 35 4.30 -2.90 2.50
CA GLN A 35 3.09 -3.73 2.52
C GLN A 35 1.92 -3.05 3.25
N PHE A 36 2.19 -2.24 4.27
CA PHE A 36 1.16 -1.44 4.92
C PHE A 36 0.61 -0.37 3.98
N ALA A 37 1.48 0.27 3.21
CA ALA A 37 1.08 1.28 2.24
C ALA A 37 0.31 0.66 1.06
N ASP A 38 0.77 -0.47 0.54
CA ASP A 38 0.13 -1.21 -0.55
C ASP A 38 0.15 -2.71 -0.31
N PRO A 39 -0.96 -3.33 0.10
CA PRO A 39 -1.06 -4.78 0.30
C PRO A 39 -0.79 -5.59 -0.97
N GLU A 40 -1.02 -5.00 -2.15
CA GLU A 40 -0.79 -5.64 -3.44
C GLU A 40 0.62 -5.36 -4.01
N PHE A 41 1.54 -4.81 -3.23
CA PHE A 41 2.90 -4.47 -3.66
C PHE A 41 3.56 -5.61 -4.46
N MET A 42 3.63 -6.80 -3.89
CA MET A 42 4.28 -7.95 -4.53
C MET A 42 3.54 -8.42 -5.78
N LYS A 43 2.22 -8.38 -5.78
CA LYS A 43 1.40 -8.72 -6.94
C LYS A 43 1.66 -7.76 -8.09
N LYS A 44 1.60 -6.46 -7.83
CA LYS A 44 1.85 -5.41 -8.83
C LYS A 44 3.28 -5.47 -9.37
N ALA A 45 4.28 -5.69 -8.50
CA ALA A 45 5.66 -5.89 -8.91
C ALA A 45 5.78 -7.08 -9.88
N LYS A 46 5.21 -8.23 -9.53
CA LYS A 46 5.23 -9.44 -10.37
C LYS A 46 4.53 -9.25 -11.72
N GLU A 47 3.48 -8.45 -11.76
CA GLU A 47 2.70 -8.15 -12.97
C GLU A 47 3.32 -7.02 -13.82
N GLY A 48 4.48 -6.48 -13.45
CA GLY A 48 5.15 -5.39 -14.17
C GLY A 48 4.43 -4.04 -14.09
N ARG A 49 3.74 -3.78 -12.99
CA ARG A 49 2.96 -2.54 -12.73
C ARG A 49 3.52 -1.74 -11.55
N PRO A 50 4.84 -1.40 -11.54
CA PRO A 50 5.46 -0.69 -10.41
C PRO A 50 4.85 0.70 -10.18
N ASP A 51 4.40 1.38 -11.25
CA ASP A 51 3.80 2.72 -11.19
C ASP A 51 2.47 2.74 -10.42
N GLU A 52 1.79 1.61 -10.32
CA GLU A 52 0.55 1.48 -9.57
C GLU A 52 0.78 1.22 -8.08
N ILE A 53 2.02 1.01 -7.66
CA ILE A 53 2.37 0.74 -6.26
C ILE A 53 2.29 2.03 -5.45
N ARG A 54 1.46 2.02 -4.41
CA ARG A 54 1.37 3.09 -3.44
C ARG A 54 2.58 3.05 -2.50
N GLN A 55 3.52 3.96 -2.71
CA GLN A 55 4.76 3.98 -1.94
C GLN A 55 4.56 4.47 -0.51
N CYS A 56 5.27 3.85 0.43
CA CYS A 56 5.36 4.33 1.81
C CYS A 56 6.12 5.67 1.87
N ILE A 57 5.48 6.71 2.38
CA ILE A 57 6.08 8.05 2.54
C ILE A 57 7.00 8.19 3.76
N GLY A 58 7.17 7.14 4.56
CA GLY A 58 8.08 7.13 5.71
C GLY A 58 7.62 7.96 6.90
N CYS A 59 6.36 8.36 6.98
CA CYS A 59 5.81 9.24 8.02
C CYS A 59 5.78 8.65 9.43
N MET A 60 6.07 7.37 9.60
CA MET A 60 6.09 6.63 10.87
C MET A 60 4.75 6.58 11.64
N PHE A 61 3.66 7.11 11.11
CA PHE A 61 2.35 7.14 11.75
C PHE A 61 1.85 5.76 12.19
N CYS A 62 2.08 4.72 11.36
CA CYS A 62 1.74 3.34 11.71
C CYS A 62 2.46 2.85 12.97
N ARG A 63 3.74 3.23 13.13
CA ARG A 63 4.56 2.86 14.30
C ARG A 63 4.14 3.63 15.56
N GLU A 64 3.90 4.92 15.43
CA GLU A 64 3.47 5.77 16.56
C GLU A 64 2.14 5.31 17.14
N ARG A 65 1.21 4.90 16.30
CA ARG A 65 -0.05 4.35 16.78
C ARG A 65 0.13 3.02 17.51
N LEU A 66 0.93 2.13 16.96
CA LEU A 66 1.08 0.77 17.47
C LEU A 66 1.88 0.72 18.77
N ILE A 67 3.00 1.43 18.86
CA ILE A 67 3.95 1.29 19.97
C ILE A 67 3.63 2.23 21.14
N PRO A 68 3.67 3.58 20.99
CA PRO A 68 3.42 4.45 22.14
C PRO A 68 1.95 4.64 22.48
N MET A 69 1.02 4.48 21.51
CA MET A 69 -0.41 4.73 21.73
C MET A 69 -1.20 3.46 22.01
N ASP A 70 -0.62 2.27 21.82
CA ASP A 70 -1.31 0.97 21.90
C ASP A 70 -2.66 0.96 21.15
N MET A 71 -2.65 1.54 19.95
CA MET A 71 -3.84 1.67 19.10
C MET A 71 -3.70 0.81 17.84
N PRO A 72 -4.82 0.44 17.21
CA PRO A 72 -4.77 -0.29 15.95
C PRO A 72 -3.89 0.42 14.90
N VAL A 73 -3.10 -0.37 14.18
CA VAL A 73 -2.23 0.14 13.12
C VAL A 73 -3.05 0.85 12.03
N MET A 74 -2.56 2.00 11.58
CA MET A 74 -3.13 2.75 10.46
C MET A 74 -2.02 3.28 9.57
N CYS A 75 -2.33 3.59 8.32
CA CYS A 75 -1.38 4.17 7.38
C CYS A 75 -1.92 5.48 6.80
N SER A 76 -1.06 6.50 6.70
CA SER A 76 -1.44 7.80 6.14
C SER A 76 -1.82 7.72 4.65
N VAL A 77 -1.25 6.76 3.91
CA VAL A 77 -1.52 6.59 2.47
C VAL A 77 -2.41 5.39 2.15
N ASN A 78 -2.75 4.56 3.14
CA ASN A 78 -3.65 3.43 2.99
C ASN A 78 -4.74 3.47 4.07
N PRO A 79 -5.89 4.06 3.79
CA PRO A 79 -6.97 4.19 4.79
C PRO A 79 -7.62 2.86 5.17
N ARG A 80 -7.36 1.78 4.43
CA ARG A 80 -7.92 0.45 4.71
C ARG A 80 -7.09 -0.35 5.71
N LEU A 81 -5.83 0.03 5.95
CA LEU A 81 -4.96 -0.71 6.85
C LEU A 81 -5.55 -0.81 8.26
N GLY A 82 -5.69 -2.04 8.75
CA GLY A 82 -6.30 -2.33 10.05
C GLY A 82 -7.83 -2.31 10.05
N CYS A 83 -8.45 -2.04 8.90
CA CYS A 83 -9.91 -1.99 8.73
C CYS A 83 -10.38 -2.86 7.55
N GLU A 84 -9.56 -3.79 7.08
CA GLU A 84 -9.82 -4.61 5.89
C GLU A 84 -11.11 -5.42 6.03
N TYR A 85 -11.44 -5.83 7.25
CA TYR A 85 -12.67 -6.57 7.54
C TYR A 85 -13.95 -5.76 7.28
N ILE A 86 -13.90 -4.42 7.36
CA ILE A 86 -15.03 -3.53 7.07
C ILE A 86 -15.24 -3.38 5.57
N TYR A 87 -14.13 -3.45 4.80
CA TYR A 87 -14.11 -3.16 3.36
C TYR A 87 -14.04 -4.41 2.48
N LYS A 88 -14.43 -5.58 3.02
CA LYS A 88 -14.37 -6.85 2.29
C LYS A 88 -15.22 -6.90 1.03
N GLU A 89 -16.36 -6.23 1.05
CA GLU A 89 -17.29 -6.21 -0.09
C GLU A 89 -17.87 -4.82 -0.28
N TYR A 90 -17.64 -4.24 -1.44
CA TYR A 90 -18.38 -3.06 -1.88
C TYR A 90 -19.63 -3.50 -2.59
N LYS A 91 -20.79 -3.18 -2.04
CA LYS A 91 -22.06 -3.37 -2.73
C LYS A 91 -22.27 -2.18 -3.66
N LYS A 92 -22.36 -2.45 -4.96
CA LYS A 92 -22.79 -1.46 -5.95
C LYS A 92 -24.25 -1.10 -5.68
N ASN A 93 -24.49 0.00 -5.00
CA ASN A 93 -25.84 0.46 -4.64
C ASN A 93 -26.13 1.91 -5.09
N GLY A 94 -25.27 2.46 -5.91
CA GLY A 94 -25.39 3.83 -6.42
C GLY A 94 -26.56 4.02 -7.39
N ASN A 95 -27.00 2.96 -8.08
CA ASN A 95 -28.12 3.01 -9.02
C ASN A 95 -28.00 4.17 -10.04
N GLY A 96 -26.78 4.45 -10.52
CA GLY A 96 -26.54 5.56 -11.45
C GLY A 96 -26.68 6.97 -10.86
N ARG A 97 -26.69 7.10 -9.54
CA ARG A 97 -26.74 8.43 -8.90
C ARG A 97 -25.47 9.22 -9.18
N PRO A 98 -25.57 10.48 -9.58
CA PRO A 98 -24.40 11.33 -9.73
C PRO A 98 -23.73 11.57 -8.36
N ALA A 99 -22.39 11.54 -8.33
CA ALA A 99 -21.59 11.86 -7.15
C ALA A 99 -20.67 13.05 -7.47
N ALA A 100 -20.56 13.98 -6.56
CA ALA A 100 -19.59 15.08 -6.64
C ALA A 100 -18.52 14.90 -5.57
N VAL A 101 -17.26 15.03 -5.97
CA VAL A 101 -16.12 15.03 -5.05
C VAL A 101 -15.57 16.45 -4.97
N ILE A 102 -15.61 17.04 -3.77
CA ILE A 102 -15.13 18.39 -3.51
C ILE A 102 -13.82 18.30 -2.74
N GLY A 103 -12.72 18.75 -3.38
CA GLY A 103 -11.38 18.71 -2.83
C GLY A 103 -10.39 18.02 -3.76
N GLY A 104 -9.09 18.24 -3.52
CA GLY A 104 -7.98 17.68 -4.29
C GLY A 104 -6.94 16.96 -3.43
N GLY A 105 -7.29 16.58 -2.20
CA GLY A 105 -6.43 15.82 -1.31
C GLY A 105 -6.34 14.34 -1.67
N LEU A 106 -5.44 13.61 -1.01
CA LEU A 106 -5.24 12.17 -1.25
C LEU A 106 -6.49 11.32 -1.01
N ARG A 107 -7.36 11.74 -0.09
CA ARG A 107 -8.62 11.04 0.20
C ARG A 107 -9.63 11.21 -0.93
N GLU A 108 -9.76 12.41 -1.40
CA GLU A 108 -10.66 12.78 -2.50
C GLU A 108 -10.23 12.13 -3.81
N TRP A 109 -8.94 12.08 -4.08
CA TRP A 109 -8.37 11.37 -5.23
C TRP A 109 -8.70 9.88 -5.21
N LYS A 110 -8.54 9.23 -4.06
CA LYS A 110 -8.89 7.82 -3.91
C LYS A 110 -10.39 7.57 -4.04
N LEU A 111 -11.22 8.47 -3.56
CA LEU A 111 -12.66 8.38 -3.75
C LEU A 111 -13.04 8.55 -5.23
N GLN A 112 -12.41 9.49 -5.93
CA GLN A 112 -12.64 9.71 -7.36
C GLN A 112 -12.21 8.50 -8.19
N GLU A 113 -11.03 7.94 -7.93
CA GLU A 113 -10.56 6.72 -8.57
C GLU A 113 -11.54 5.56 -8.36
N PHE A 114 -12.03 5.38 -7.14
CA PHE A 114 -13.04 4.38 -6.81
C PHE A 114 -14.34 4.59 -7.59
N LEU A 115 -14.85 5.81 -7.62
CA LEU A 115 -16.09 6.14 -8.35
C LEU A 115 -15.95 5.94 -9.86
N LEU A 116 -14.79 6.25 -10.44
CA LEU A 116 -14.52 6.01 -11.85
C LEU A 116 -14.45 4.52 -12.18
N GLN A 117 -13.80 3.71 -11.35
CA GLN A 117 -13.77 2.25 -11.53
C GLN A 117 -15.17 1.62 -11.48
N GLU A 118 -16.03 2.15 -10.60
CA GLU A 118 -17.41 1.68 -10.48
C GLU A 118 -18.34 2.15 -11.62
N ALA A 119 -17.99 3.25 -12.29
CA ALA A 119 -18.75 3.78 -13.42
C ALA A 119 -18.43 3.06 -14.75
N LEU A 120 -17.24 2.45 -14.86
CA LEU A 120 -16.75 1.79 -16.07
C LEU A 120 -17.11 0.28 -16.13
N THR A 121 -17.75 -0.25 -15.12
CA THR A 121 -18.23 -1.66 -15.04
C THR A 121 -19.72 -1.72 -14.87
#